data_a64bd2c0550e9a2e4d26276d373402a0
#
_entry.id   a64bd2c0550e9a2e4d26276d373402a0
#
_cell.length_a   1.000
_cell.length_b   1.000
_cell.length_c   1.000
_cell.angle_alpha   90.00
_cell.angle_beta   90.00
_cell.angle_gamma   90.00
#
_symmetry.space_group_name_H-M   'P 1'
#
loop_
_entity.id
_entity.type
_entity.pdbx_description
1 polymer ?
#
loop_
_entity_poly.entity_id
_entity_poly.type
_entity_poly.pdbx_seq_one_letter_code
_entity_poly.pdbx_strand_id
1 'polypeptide(L)'
;MRMFKTGFAAASFFLIAMTVNAQQKPVTDSEYMAQALSAAPKAVAKGAAVVRANTDGTMRTLREGNNGFTCMVMGTDRMCNDRNAMEFIHAMMKHVAPSNKVGISYMLAGDKGASNTDPYATGKTANNHWVVTGPHIMIFGPPSKELGYSKAQDPDPNKPYMMWAGTPYEHAMIPVAPPK
;
A
#
# COMPACT_ATOMS: atom_id res chain seq x y z
N MET A 1 -15.54 50.15 63.77
CA MET A 1 -15.76 50.19 62.30
C MET A 1 -15.25 48.85 61.72
N ARG A 2 -16.16 47.87 61.51
CA ARG A 2 -15.80 46.52 61.04
C ARG A 2 -16.07 46.43 59.54
N MET A 3 -14.99 46.21 58.75
CA MET A 3 -15.11 46.02 57.35
C MET A 3 -15.36 44.50 57.02
N PHE A 4 -16.52 44.23 56.45
CA PHE A 4 -16.82 42.89 55.85
C PHE A 4 -16.14 42.74 54.55
N LYS A 5 -15.31 41.70 54.42
CA LYS A 5 -14.77 41.25 53.14
C LYS A 5 -15.67 40.14 52.54
N THR A 6 -16.36 40.45 51.47
CA THR A 6 -17.10 39.46 50.65
C THR A 6 -16.16 38.76 49.72
N GLY A 7 -15.95 37.45 49.92
CA GLY A 7 -15.21 36.60 49.02
C GLY A 7 -16.12 36.08 47.91
N PHE A 8 -15.75 36.35 46.66
CA PHE A 8 -16.37 35.76 45.47
C PHE A 8 -15.71 34.40 45.16
N ALA A 9 -16.46 33.30 45.28
CA ALA A 9 -16.02 31.98 44.86
C ALA A 9 -16.36 31.81 43.37
N ALA A 10 -15.33 31.75 42.50
CA ALA A 10 -15.49 31.43 41.09
C ALA A 10 -15.56 29.91 40.92
N ALA A 11 -16.72 29.40 40.57
CA ALA A 11 -16.91 27.99 40.20
C ALA A 11 -16.44 27.78 38.76
N SER A 12 -15.27 27.14 38.58
CA SER A 12 -14.77 26.74 37.26
C SER A 12 -15.48 25.45 36.80
N PHE A 13 -16.35 25.56 35.80
CA PHE A 13 -16.94 24.42 35.13
C PHE A 13 -15.91 23.83 34.17
N PHE A 14 -15.36 22.66 34.53
CA PHE A 14 -14.58 21.84 33.59
C PHE A 14 -15.53 21.14 32.64
N LEU A 15 -15.59 21.59 31.37
CA LEU A 15 -16.21 20.84 30.26
C LEU A 15 -15.28 19.69 29.89
N ILE A 16 -15.62 18.47 30.31
CA ILE A 16 -14.98 17.25 29.82
C ILE A 16 -15.52 17.00 28.39
N ALA A 17 -14.72 17.36 27.39
CA ALA A 17 -15.00 16.97 26.00
C ALA A 17 -14.81 15.44 25.86
N MET A 18 -15.91 14.69 25.86
CA MET A 18 -15.88 13.29 25.47
C MET A 18 -15.57 13.20 23.98
N THR A 19 -14.33 12.83 23.63
CA THR A 19 -13.96 12.44 22.27
C THR A 19 -14.64 11.12 21.97
N VAL A 20 -15.71 11.16 21.19
CA VAL A 20 -16.33 9.97 20.60
C VAL A 20 -15.34 9.43 19.57
N ASN A 21 -14.59 8.39 19.94
CA ASN A 21 -13.82 7.59 19.01
C ASN A 21 -14.82 6.86 18.11
N ALA A 22 -15.09 7.41 16.93
CA ALA A 22 -15.86 6.71 15.90
C ALA A 22 -15.08 5.48 15.48
N GLN A 23 -15.42 4.31 16.03
CA GLN A 23 -14.88 3.02 15.58
C GLN A 23 -15.21 2.87 14.10
N GLN A 24 -14.17 2.87 13.23
CA GLN A 24 -14.35 2.62 11.81
C GLN A 24 -15.02 1.24 11.65
N LYS A 25 -16.17 1.24 10.98
CA LYS A 25 -16.90 -0.01 10.68
C LYS A 25 -15.99 -0.96 9.92
N PRO A 26 -15.87 -2.23 10.34
CA PRO A 26 -15.06 -3.21 9.61
C PRO A 26 -15.49 -3.30 8.14
N VAL A 27 -14.51 -3.28 7.24
CA VAL A 27 -14.75 -3.44 5.79
C VAL A 27 -15.31 -4.84 5.53
N THR A 28 -16.48 -4.92 4.91
CA THR A 28 -17.11 -6.19 4.53
C THR A 28 -16.32 -6.90 3.43
N ASP A 29 -16.53 -8.22 3.23
CA ASP A 29 -15.86 -8.96 2.16
C ASP A 29 -16.24 -8.43 0.77
N SER A 30 -17.47 -7.99 0.58
CA SER A 30 -17.93 -7.39 -0.68
C SER A 30 -17.19 -6.06 -0.97
N GLU A 31 -17.09 -5.18 0.02
CA GLU A 31 -16.36 -3.92 -0.09
C GLU A 31 -14.86 -4.17 -0.34
N TYR A 32 -14.27 -5.14 0.38
CA TYR A 32 -12.88 -5.54 0.19
C TYR A 32 -12.63 -6.07 -1.23
N MET A 33 -13.47 -6.96 -1.75
CA MET A 33 -13.37 -7.47 -3.11
C MET A 33 -13.45 -6.36 -4.15
N ALA A 34 -14.39 -5.42 -3.99
CA ALA A 34 -14.50 -4.26 -4.88
C ALA A 34 -13.23 -3.41 -4.88
N GLN A 35 -12.63 -3.19 -3.69
CA GLN A 35 -11.35 -2.48 -3.55
C GLN A 35 -10.20 -3.25 -4.23
N ALA A 36 -10.02 -4.53 -3.92
CA ALA A 36 -8.95 -5.34 -4.50
C ALA A 36 -9.01 -5.36 -6.03
N LEU A 37 -10.20 -5.58 -6.59
CA LEU A 37 -10.42 -5.65 -8.04
C LEU A 37 -10.24 -4.32 -8.76
N SER A 38 -10.33 -3.19 -8.05
CA SER A 38 -10.07 -1.86 -8.63
C SER A 38 -8.60 -1.63 -8.99
N ALA A 39 -7.70 -2.53 -8.54
CA ALA A 39 -6.28 -2.46 -8.84
C ALA A 39 -5.93 -2.80 -10.28
N ALA A 40 -6.79 -3.47 -11.03
CA ALA A 40 -6.48 -3.97 -12.37
C ALA A 40 -7.48 -3.51 -13.44
N PRO A 41 -7.12 -3.59 -14.74
CA PRO A 41 -8.07 -3.38 -15.83
C PRO A 41 -9.27 -4.34 -15.67
N LYS A 42 -10.45 -3.90 -16.08
CA LYS A 42 -11.69 -4.71 -15.99
C LYS A 42 -11.55 -6.10 -16.60
N ALA A 43 -10.82 -6.23 -17.71
CA ALA A 43 -10.57 -7.51 -18.37
C ALA A 43 -9.80 -8.50 -17.48
N VAL A 44 -8.80 -8.02 -16.74
CA VAL A 44 -8.02 -8.82 -15.77
C VAL A 44 -8.87 -9.08 -14.52
N ALA A 45 -9.46 -8.05 -13.94
CA ALA A 45 -10.26 -8.12 -12.72
C ALA A 45 -11.42 -9.12 -12.84
N LYS A 46 -12.03 -9.27 -14.03
CA LYS A 46 -13.15 -10.19 -14.28
C LYS A 46 -12.82 -11.64 -13.92
N GLY A 47 -11.62 -12.12 -14.27
CA GLY A 47 -11.19 -13.51 -14.06
C GLY A 47 -10.21 -13.70 -12.89
N ALA A 48 -9.82 -12.65 -12.17
CA ALA A 48 -8.83 -12.74 -11.10
C ALA A 48 -9.40 -13.38 -9.82
N ALA A 49 -8.58 -14.14 -9.10
CA ALA A 49 -8.86 -14.52 -7.72
C ALA A 49 -8.84 -13.29 -6.80
N VAL A 50 -9.51 -13.38 -5.66
CA VAL A 50 -9.39 -12.38 -4.59
C VAL A 50 -9.06 -13.07 -3.28
N VAL A 51 -7.98 -12.65 -2.64
CA VAL A 51 -7.55 -13.17 -1.34
C VAL A 51 -7.51 -12.04 -0.31
N ARG A 52 -7.76 -12.38 0.95
CA ARG A 52 -7.72 -11.46 2.08
C ARG A 52 -6.92 -12.07 3.22
N ALA A 53 -6.01 -11.29 3.82
CA ALA A 53 -5.30 -11.71 5.01
C ALA A 53 -6.26 -11.76 6.22
N ASN A 54 -6.15 -12.82 7.00
CA ASN A 54 -6.76 -12.95 8.31
C ASN A 54 -5.91 -12.22 9.36
N THR A 55 -6.44 -12.05 10.56
CA THR A 55 -5.72 -11.41 11.68
C THR A 55 -4.51 -12.21 12.16
N ASP A 56 -4.48 -13.51 11.90
CA ASP A 56 -3.35 -14.42 12.19
C ASP A 56 -2.28 -14.46 11.09
N GLY A 57 -2.44 -13.64 10.03
CA GLY A 57 -1.53 -13.57 8.89
C GLY A 57 -1.76 -14.65 7.82
N THR A 58 -2.66 -15.59 8.04
CA THR A 58 -3.06 -16.54 6.98
C THR A 58 -3.91 -15.85 5.92
N MET A 59 -3.92 -16.41 4.70
CA MET A 59 -4.72 -15.87 3.59
C MET A 59 -5.97 -16.74 3.39
N ARG A 60 -7.13 -16.09 3.24
CA ARG A 60 -8.36 -16.75 2.82
C ARG A 60 -8.79 -16.29 1.44
N THR A 61 -9.34 -17.21 0.65
CA THR A 61 -9.88 -16.90 -0.67
C THR A 61 -11.31 -16.40 -0.52
N LEU A 62 -11.58 -15.20 -1.07
CA LEU A 62 -12.93 -14.63 -1.14
C LEU A 62 -13.58 -14.91 -2.48
N ARG A 63 -12.80 -15.08 -3.52
CA ARG A 63 -13.24 -15.43 -4.88
C ARG A 63 -12.17 -16.23 -5.58
N GLU A 64 -12.54 -17.36 -6.17
CA GLU A 64 -11.69 -18.12 -7.07
C GLU A 64 -11.49 -17.37 -8.39
N GLY A 65 -10.34 -17.60 -9.03
CA GLY A 65 -9.98 -17.00 -10.32
C GLY A 65 -9.57 -18.06 -11.35
N ASN A 66 -9.57 -17.67 -12.63
CA ASN A 66 -9.25 -18.56 -13.73
C ASN A 66 -8.26 -17.95 -14.76
N ASN A 67 -7.72 -16.76 -14.51
CA ASN A 67 -6.83 -16.08 -15.44
C ASN A 67 -5.38 -15.91 -14.92
N GLY A 68 -5.04 -16.58 -13.82
CA GLY A 68 -3.69 -16.54 -13.23
C GLY A 68 -3.35 -15.29 -12.42
N PHE A 69 -4.29 -14.33 -12.27
CA PHE A 69 -4.12 -13.17 -11.41
C PHE A 69 -4.81 -13.34 -10.06
N THR A 70 -4.17 -12.79 -9.01
CA THR A 70 -4.71 -12.71 -7.65
C THR A 70 -4.70 -11.25 -7.20
N CYS A 71 -5.88 -10.71 -6.86
CA CYS A 71 -6.04 -9.36 -6.37
C CYS A 71 -6.17 -9.35 -4.84
N MET A 72 -5.58 -8.36 -4.20
CA MET A 72 -5.57 -8.20 -2.74
C MET A 72 -5.39 -6.73 -2.33
N VAL A 73 -5.62 -6.45 -1.06
CA VAL A 73 -5.24 -5.19 -0.42
C VAL A 73 -4.16 -5.50 0.62
N MET A 74 -3.00 -4.87 0.48
CA MET A 74 -1.89 -4.97 1.43
C MET A 74 -1.72 -3.62 2.13
N GLY A 75 -2.03 -3.57 3.43
CA GLY A 75 -2.17 -2.29 4.12
C GLY A 75 -3.30 -1.45 3.50
N THR A 76 -2.95 -0.34 2.86
CA THR A 76 -3.88 0.52 2.11
C THR A 76 -3.79 0.33 0.60
N ASP A 77 -2.80 -0.41 0.12
CA ASP A 77 -2.48 -0.52 -1.29
C ASP A 77 -3.22 -1.68 -1.93
N ARG A 78 -3.83 -1.40 -3.07
CA ARG A 78 -4.61 -2.35 -3.85
C ARG A 78 -3.77 -2.86 -4.99
N MET A 79 -3.59 -4.16 -5.07
CA MET A 79 -2.75 -4.78 -6.09
C MET A 79 -3.40 -6.01 -6.69
N CYS A 80 -3.06 -6.29 -7.95
CA CYS A 80 -3.52 -7.46 -8.69
C CYS A 80 -2.31 -8.08 -9.38
N ASN A 81 -1.88 -9.21 -8.90
CA ASN A 81 -0.58 -9.81 -9.16
C ASN A 81 -0.74 -11.07 -9.99
N ASP A 82 0.13 -11.29 -10.98
CA ASP A 82 0.28 -12.62 -11.56
C ASP A 82 0.98 -13.58 -10.57
N ARG A 83 1.08 -14.85 -10.94
CA ARG A 83 1.69 -15.87 -10.08
C ARG A 83 3.12 -15.54 -9.67
N ASN A 84 3.93 -15.01 -10.58
CA ASN A 84 5.34 -14.73 -10.33
C ASN A 84 5.50 -13.48 -9.44
N ALA A 85 4.63 -12.47 -9.62
CA ALA A 85 4.55 -11.31 -8.75
C ALA A 85 4.13 -11.70 -7.32
N MET A 86 3.19 -12.65 -7.16
CA MET A 86 2.85 -13.21 -5.85
C MET A 86 4.03 -13.92 -5.19
N GLU A 87 4.80 -14.71 -5.95
CA GLU A 87 6.03 -15.35 -5.46
C GLU A 87 7.05 -14.30 -4.98
N PHE A 88 7.23 -13.21 -5.75
CA PHE A 88 8.11 -12.09 -5.38
C PHE A 88 7.68 -11.42 -4.06
N ILE A 89 6.40 -11.08 -3.94
CA ILE A 89 5.84 -10.45 -2.73
C ILE A 89 6.01 -11.36 -1.52
N HIS A 90 5.75 -12.66 -1.65
CA HIS A 90 5.95 -13.63 -0.57
C HIS A 90 7.43 -13.73 -0.16
N ALA A 91 8.37 -13.69 -1.11
CA ALA A 91 9.80 -13.70 -0.81
C ALA A 91 10.19 -12.43 -0.03
N MET A 92 9.71 -11.26 -0.44
CA MET A 92 9.93 -10.00 0.25
C MET A 92 9.38 -10.05 1.69
N MET A 93 8.14 -10.51 1.90
CA MET A 93 7.54 -10.63 3.23
C MET A 93 8.29 -11.59 4.14
N LYS A 94 8.97 -12.60 3.59
CA LYS A 94 9.82 -13.56 4.32
C LYS A 94 11.27 -13.12 4.45
N HIS A 95 11.63 -11.94 3.96
CA HIS A 95 13.01 -11.43 3.95
C HIS A 95 14.01 -12.36 3.24
N VAL A 96 13.57 -13.06 2.19
CA VAL A 96 14.41 -13.92 1.35
C VAL A 96 14.49 -13.39 -0.07
N ALA A 97 15.56 -13.71 -0.78
CA ALA A 97 15.71 -13.29 -2.18
C ALA A 97 14.58 -13.87 -3.06
N PRO A 98 13.95 -13.07 -3.91
CA PRO A 98 12.92 -13.56 -4.84
C PRO A 98 13.51 -14.43 -5.94
N SER A 99 12.67 -15.24 -6.58
CA SER A 99 13.05 -16.02 -7.75
C SER A 99 13.36 -15.11 -8.95
N ASN A 100 14.14 -15.63 -9.92
CA ASN A 100 14.50 -14.92 -11.15
C ASN A 100 13.38 -14.92 -12.21
N LYS A 101 12.13 -15.03 -11.80
CA LYS A 101 10.97 -15.02 -12.70
C LYS A 101 10.46 -13.61 -12.96
N VAL A 102 10.03 -13.35 -14.19
CA VAL A 102 9.31 -12.10 -14.49
C VAL A 102 7.90 -12.20 -13.94
N GLY A 103 7.48 -11.18 -13.18
CA GLY A 103 6.14 -11.03 -12.66
C GLY A 103 5.57 -9.66 -12.98
N ILE A 104 4.25 -9.56 -13.10
CA ILE A 104 3.52 -8.31 -13.33
C ILE A 104 2.50 -8.08 -12.23
N SER A 105 2.48 -6.84 -11.73
CA SER A 105 1.45 -6.38 -10.81
C SER A 105 0.80 -5.10 -11.32
N TYR A 106 -0.51 -5.02 -11.19
CA TYR A 106 -1.29 -3.81 -11.43
C TYR A 106 -1.60 -3.11 -10.10
N MET A 107 -1.38 -1.79 -10.05
CA MET A 107 -1.79 -0.90 -8.96
C MET A 107 -2.51 0.33 -9.53
N LEU A 108 -3.60 0.11 -10.29
CA LEU A 108 -4.32 1.20 -10.99
C LEU A 108 -5.12 2.13 -10.06
N ALA A 109 -5.19 1.81 -8.79
CA ALA A 109 -5.70 2.73 -7.76
C ALA A 109 -4.63 3.74 -7.28
N GLY A 110 -3.36 3.54 -7.69
CA GLY A 110 -2.20 4.21 -7.11
C GLY A 110 -1.88 3.67 -5.72
N ASP A 111 -0.80 4.15 -5.12
CA ASP A 111 -0.39 3.84 -3.75
C ASP A 111 -0.53 5.04 -2.79
N LYS A 112 -0.26 4.82 -1.52
CA LYS A 112 -0.18 5.87 -0.49
C LYS A 112 1.27 6.25 -0.17
N GLY A 113 2.19 5.73 -0.96
CA GLY A 113 3.61 5.94 -0.87
C GLY A 113 4.35 4.82 -0.16
N ALA A 114 5.60 4.67 -0.59
CA ALA A 114 6.57 3.76 -0.01
C ALA A 114 7.96 4.41 -0.01
N SER A 115 8.85 3.94 0.86
CA SER A 115 10.26 4.28 0.74
C SER A 115 10.83 3.71 -0.56
N ASN A 116 11.52 4.55 -1.35
CA ASN A 116 12.17 4.08 -2.57
C ASN A 116 13.49 3.35 -2.31
N THR A 117 14.00 3.40 -1.07
CA THR A 117 15.30 2.83 -0.70
C THR A 117 15.21 1.70 0.31
N ASP A 118 14.12 1.61 1.07
CA ASP A 118 13.92 0.58 2.10
C ASP A 118 12.58 -0.14 1.90
N PRO A 119 12.59 -1.43 1.45
CA PRO A 119 11.37 -2.20 1.24
C PRO A 119 10.59 -2.51 2.53
N TYR A 120 11.17 -2.27 3.71
CA TYR A 120 10.58 -2.57 5.00
C TYR A 120 10.16 -1.34 5.80
N ALA A 121 10.31 -0.14 5.23
CA ALA A 121 9.89 1.09 5.88
C ALA A 121 8.37 1.09 6.12
N THR A 122 7.96 1.30 7.37
CA THR A 122 6.56 1.29 7.79
C THR A 122 5.87 2.66 7.67
N GLY A 123 6.61 3.70 7.33
CA GLY A 123 6.08 5.06 7.18
C GLY A 123 7.13 6.05 6.67
N LYS A 124 6.65 7.24 6.29
CA LYS A 124 7.50 8.32 5.79
C LYS A 124 8.38 8.89 6.91
N THR A 125 9.67 9.07 6.59
CA THR A 125 10.64 9.82 7.42
C THR A 125 11.36 10.87 6.58
N ALA A 126 12.20 11.70 7.20
CA ALA A 126 12.97 12.72 6.48
C ALA A 126 13.98 12.13 5.48
N ASN A 127 14.44 10.88 5.71
CA ASN A 127 15.60 10.31 5.01
C ASN A 127 15.30 8.99 4.28
N ASN A 128 14.04 8.56 4.16
CA ASN A 128 13.72 7.28 3.52
C ASN A 128 13.17 7.42 2.09
N HIS A 129 13.37 8.59 1.47
CA HIS A 129 13.05 8.80 0.04
C HIS A 129 11.63 8.31 -0.32
N TRP A 130 10.64 8.86 0.40
CA TRP A 130 9.24 8.44 0.28
C TRP A 130 8.63 8.94 -1.02
N VAL A 131 8.19 8.03 -1.87
CA VAL A 131 7.54 8.34 -3.14
C VAL A 131 6.09 7.87 -3.12
N VAL A 132 5.18 8.70 -3.67
CA VAL A 132 3.76 8.36 -3.92
C VAL A 132 3.58 8.23 -5.42
N THR A 133 3.18 7.05 -5.88
CA THR A 133 3.00 6.79 -7.30
C THR A 133 1.51 6.68 -7.62
N GLY A 134 1.08 7.39 -8.67
CA GLY A 134 -0.27 7.30 -9.20
C GLY A 134 -0.59 5.90 -9.72
N PRO A 135 -1.66 5.74 -10.52
CA PRO A 135 -1.93 4.49 -11.21
C PRO A 135 -0.71 3.98 -11.96
N HIS A 136 -0.25 2.75 -11.66
CA HIS A 136 0.98 2.21 -12.21
C HIS A 136 0.93 0.69 -12.37
N ILE A 137 1.93 0.17 -13.09
CA ILE A 137 2.23 -1.24 -13.25
C ILE A 137 3.63 -1.48 -12.68
N MET A 138 3.83 -2.61 -12.00
CA MET A 138 5.15 -3.07 -11.57
C MET A 138 5.60 -4.25 -12.42
N ILE A 139 6.89 -4.28 -12.80
CA ILE A 139 7.54 -5.42 -13.46
C ILE A 139 8.65 -5.89 -12.53
N PHE A 140 8.53 -7.12 -12.06
CA PHE A 140 9.48 -7.78 -11.17
C PHE A 140 10.43 -8.69 -11.96
N GLY A 141 11.53 -9.04 -11.30
CA GLY A 141 12.52 -9.98 -11.81
C GLY A 141 13.65 -9.35 -12.63
N PRO A 142 14.72 -10.13 -12.97
CA PRO A 142 15.95 -9.59 -13.55
C PRO A 142 15.75 -8.77 -14.82
N PRO A 143 14.87 -9.12 -15.77
CA PRO A 143 14.67 -8.33 -16.98
C PRO A 143 14.17 -6.90 -16.70
N SER A 144 13.52 -6.62 -15.57
CA SER A 144 13.11 -5.26 -15.24
C SER A 144 14.31 -4.33 -15.06
N LYS A 145 15.45 -4.85 -14.63
CA LYS A 145 16.70 -4.11 -14.38
C LYS A 145 17.39 -3.66 -15.69
N GLU A 146 17.07 -4.34 -16.78
CA GLU A 146 17.59 -4.05 -18.14
C GLU A 146 16.83 -2.92 -18.85
N LEU A 147 15.70 -2.44 -18.27
CA LEU A 147 14.87 -1.40 -18.87
C LEU A 147 15.52 -0.01 -18.88
N GLY A 148 16.64 0.17 -18.18
CA GLY A 148 17.39 1.43 -18.17
C GLY A 148 16.68 2.61 -17.50
N TYR A 149 15.67 2.34 -16.65
CA TYR A 149 14.94 3.37 -15.94
C TYR A 149 15.78 3.98 -14.82
N SER A 150 15.40 5.20 -14.40
CA SER A 150 16.08 5.94 -13.35
C SER A 150 16.17 5.14 -12.04
N LYS A 151 17.37 5.10 -11.45
CA LYS A 151 17.65 4.52 -10.12
C LYS A 151 17.87 5.61 -9.06
N ALA A 152 17.42 6.85 -9.33
CA ALA A 152 17.50 7.93 -8.36
C ALA A 152 16.72 7.58 -7.09
N GLN A 153 17.23 7.98 -5.93
CA GLN A 153 16.56 7.76 -4.65
C GLN A 153 15.24 8.55 -4.56
N ASP A 154 15.20 9.75 -5.15
CA ASP A 154 14.00 10.59 -5.27
C ASP A 154 13.61 10.68 -6.76
N PRO A 155 12.91 9.67 -7.30
CA PRO A 155 12.50 9.66 -8.71
C PRO A 155 11.31 10.60 -8.96
N ASP A 156 11.13 11.00 -10.23
CA ASP A 156 9.89 11.62 -10.69
C ASP A 156 8.79 10.53 -10.77
N PRO A 157 7.73 10.56 -9.93
CA PRO A 157 6.71 9.51 -9.90
C PRO A 157 5.79 9.52 -11.14
N ASN A 158 5.98 10.48 -12.07
CA ASN A 158 5.25 10.53 -13.34
C ASN A 158 6.01 9.88 -14.50
N LYS A 159 7.24 9.40 -14.26
CA LYS A 159 8.09 8.70 -15.23
C LYS A 159 8.43 7.30 -14.74
N PRO A 160 8.75 6.36 -15.64
CA PRO A 160 9.24 5.06 -15.22
C PRO A 160 10.53 5.17 -14.39
N TYR A 161 10.62 4.41 -13.29
CA TYR A 161 11.76 4.37 -12.40
C TYR A 161 11.96 2.98 -11.78
N MET A 162 13.12 2.77 -11.16
CA MET A 162 13.42 1.55 -10.41
C MET A 162 13.21 1.82 -8.91
N MET A 163 12.29 1.08 -8.30
CA MET A 163 12.10 1.07 -6.86
C MET A 163 13.06 0.07 -6.21
N TRP A 164 13.56 0.40 -5.01
CA TRP A 164 14.49 -0.40 -4.20
C TRP A 164 15.78 -0.78 -4.94
N ALA A 165 16.29 0.16 -5.76
CA ALA A 165 17.49 -0.03 -6.55
C ALA A 165 18.67 -0.52 -5.70
N GLY A 166 19.40 -1.54 -6.19
CA GLY A 166 20.52 -2.16 -5.50
C GLY A 166 20.14 -3.19 -4.43
N THR A 167 18.85 -3.42 -4.18
CA THR A 167 18.38 -4.50 -3.29
C THR A 167 17.99 -5.75 -4.09
N PRO A 168 17.82 -6.91 -3.44
CA PRO A 168 17.25 -8.10 -4.09
C PRO A 168 15.83 -7.87 -4.65
N TYR A 169 15.12 -6.86 -4.13
CA TYR A 169 13.74 -6.53 -4.48
C TYR A 169 13.62 -5.38 -5.49
N GLU A 170 14.72 -4.99 -6.13
CA GLU A 170 14.71 -4.00 -7.21
C GLU A 170 13.73 -4.39 -8.32
N HIS A 171 12.81 -3.47 -8.68
CA HIS A 171 11.81 -3.69 -9.71
C HIS A 171 11.41 -2.39 -10.41
N ALA A 172 10.83 -2.50 -11.59
CA ALA A 172 10.41 -1.35 -12.38
C ALA A 172 9.00 -0.90 -11.97
N MET A 173 8.87 0.42 -11.76
CA MET A 173 7.62 1.16 -11.58
C MET A 173 7.29 1.87 -12.88
N ILE A 174 6.10 1.63 -13.44
CA ILE A 174 5.66 2.21 -14.71
C ILE A 174 4.36 2.97 -14.47
N PRO A 175 4.43 4.29 -14.16
CA PRO A 175 3.25 5.11 -13.99
C PRO A 175 2.44 5.20 -15.29
N VAL A 176 1.12 5.09 -15.19
CA VAL A 176 0.18 5.21 -16.31
C VAL A 176 -0.72 6.44 -16.20
N ALA A 177 -0.72 7.09 -15.03
CA ALA A 177 -1.36 8.37 -14.77
C ALA A 177 -0.70 9.04 -13.54
N PRO A 178 -0.81 10.38 -13.39
CA PRO A 178 -0.27 11.09 -12.22
C PRO A 178 -0.96 10.65 -10.93
N PRO A 179 -0.31 10.84 -9.77
CA PRO A 179 -0.94 10.68 -8.45
C PRO A 179 -2.18 11.58 -8.31
N LYS A 180 -3.18 11.09 -7.56
CA LYS A 180 -4.42 11.85 -7.28
C LYS A 180 -4.31 12.62 -5.98
#